data_3ac6ba09447ce0e62fd12a4148a9b55f
#
_entry.id   3ac6ba09447ce0e62fd12a4148a9b55f
#
_cell.length_a   1.000
_cell.length_b   1.000
_cell.length_c   1.000
_cell.angle_alpha   90.00
_cell.angle_beta   90.00
_cell.angle_gamma   90.00
#
_symmetry.space_group_name_H-M   'P 1'
#
loop_
_entity.id
_entity.type
_entity.pdbx_description
1 polymer ?
#
loop_
_entity_poly.entity_id
_entity_poly.type
_entity_poly.pdbx_seq_one_letter_code
_entity_poly.pdbx_strand_id
1 'polypeptide(L)'
;MKTDYEISLEAKKENIEDVAAKIGIEADKLIKYGDYKAKIKRDGFDNLSENLVLVTSINPTSSGEGKSTVTVGLSDGLNKIGKKSTVALREPSFGPVLGRKGGATGGGFAQVVPMEEINLHFNGDFHAITSAHNAIMALINNHIFQGNELGFKEVLFNYVMDMNERALRRVKINANKKDERDSSFDITVASEIMAILCLAEDLEDLRSRIGDIMIGYNQEDEPIFVKDLKIEGVIVAILKDALNPNLVQSLENNPAIIHGGPFANIAHGCNSVIATKTALKYSDYVITEAGFGADLGAEKFLDIKCRVSGLRPKAAVVVATIKALKLHGGVDEANLTEENLEALKEGVKNLEKHVENMKKYNLPVIVALNEFVTDTEAEIKFMEEWAKEMGVEFSLTQVWAKGGEGAVDLAEKLVKLVEGNKEELKLLYEDDLSTEEKINTIAKEIYGAAKVNFADEAREVLEKIDDLGYRNFPVCMAKTPASLTDDGKIKGRPEGFEITVSDIKINTGARFIVAYLNKVLTMPGLPKHPNALEIDIDENENIINLY
;
A
#
# COMPACT_ATOMS: atom_id res chain seq x y z
N MET A 1 -17.36 1.16 -25.21
CA MET A 1 -17.51 0.87 -23.75
C MET A 1 -17.12 2.15 -23.06
N LYS A 2 -17.86 2.59 -22.01
CA LYS A 2 -17.50 3.81 -21.26
C LYS A 2 -16.18 3.59 -20.52
N THR A 3 -15.39 4.65 -20.41
CA THR A 3 -14.17 4.66 -19.59
C THR A 3 -14.53 4.70 -18.10
N ASP A 4 -13.59 4.35 -17.22
CA ASP A 4 -13.79 4.41 -15.77
C ASP A 4 -14.14 5.84 -15.32
N TYR A 5 -13.55 6.84 -15.94
CA TYR A 5 -13.83 8.24 -15.66
C TYR A 5 -15.25 8.65 -16.10
N GLU A 6 -15.70 8.26 -17.31
CA GLU A 6 -17.07 8.53 -17.78
C GLU A 6 -18.13 7.89 -16.88
N ILE A 7 -17.87 6.68 -16.37
CA ILE A 7 -18.73 6.01 -15.38
C ILE A 7 -18.78 6.81 -14.08
N SER A 8 -17.63 7.31 -13.62
CA SER A 8 -17.54 8.12 -12.40
C SER A 8 -18.28 9.46 -12.52
N LEU A 9 -18.23 10.13 -13.68
CA LEU A 9 -18.93 11.39 -13.92
C LEU A 9 -20.45 11.24 -13.87
N GLU A 10 -20.98 10.12 -14.35
CA GLU A 10 -22.42 9.84 -14.34
C GLU A 10 -22.94 9.38 -12.96
N ALA A 11 -22.05 9.18 -11.99
CA ALA A 11 -22.43 8.71 -10.66
C ALA A 11 -23.36 9.69 -9.94
N LYS A 12 -24.47 9.16 -9.42
CA LYS A 12 -25.36 9.92 -8.53
C LYS A 12 -24.83 9.86 -7.12
N LYS A 13 -23.97 10.84 -6.79
CA LYS A 13 -23.37 10.94 -5.45
C LYS A 13 -24.40 11.42 -4.44
N GLU A 14 -24.44 10.78 -3.27
CA GLU A 14 -25.19 11.23 -2.10
C GLU A 14 -24.36 12.26 -1.30
N ASN A 15 -25.03 13.08 -0.50
CA ASN A 15 -24.32 13.98 0.43
C ASN A 15 -23.50 13.15 1.41
N ILE A 16 -22.30 13.61 1.73
CA ILE A 16 -21.38 12.85 2.59
C ILE A 16 -21.90 12.64 4.02
N GLU A 17 -22.78 13.50 4.51
CA GLU A 17 -23.45 13.32 5.80
C GLU A 17 -24.43 12.13 5.76
N ASP A 18 -25.15 11.95 4.65
CA ASP A 18 -26.05 10.82 4.46
C ASP A 18 -25.28 9.50 4.35
N VAL A 19 -24.14 9.53 3.64
CA VAL A 19 -23.22 8.37 3.55
C VAL A 19 -22.67 8.01 4.93
N ALA A 20 -22.23 9.00 5.72
CA ALA A 20 -21.73 8.82 7.08
C ALA A 20 -22.80 8.21 8.00
N ALA A 21 -24.04 8.68 7.89
CA ALA A 21 -25.17 8.20 8.69
C ALA A 21 -25.46 6.70 8.46
N LYS A 22 -25.20 6.14 7.26
CA LYS A 22 -25.36 4.70 6.97
C LYS A 22 -24.54 3.80 7.89
N ILE A 23 -23.39 4.31 8.36
CA ILE A 23 -22.52 3.58 9.29
C ILE A 23 -22.57 4.13 10.71
N GLY A 24 -23.45 5.11 11.00
CA GLY A 24 -23.68 5.66 12.34
C GLY A 24 -22.65 6.72 12.74
N ILE A 25 -21.99 7.37 11.78
CA ILE A 25 -21.16 8.55 12.03
C ILE A 25 -22.05 9.78 12.01
N GLU A 26 -22.11 10.51 13.14
CA GLU A 26 -22.89 11.74 13.28
C GLU A 26 -22.22 12.92 12.55
N ALA A 27 -23.01 13.89 12.09
CA ALA A 27 -22.53 15.02 11.29
C ALA A 27 -21.49 15.90 12.04
N ASP A 28 -21.56 16.00 13.36
CA ASP A 28 -20.60 16.74 14.19
C ASP A 28 -19.22 16.07 14.27
N LYS A 29 -19.13 14.80 13.91
CA LYS A 29 -17.87 14.05 13.75
C LYS A 29 -17.18 14.30 12.40
N LEU A 30 -17.81 15.01 11.50
CA LEU A 30 -17.28 15.29 10.17
C LEU A 30 -16.63 16.67 10.10
N ILE A 31 -15.58 16.77 9.28
CA ILE A 31 -15.00 18.00 8.77
C ILE A 31 -15.21 17.95 7.26
N LYS A 32 -16.21 18.68 6.77
CA LYS A 32 -16.62 18.61 5.36
C LYS A 32 -15.63 19.32 4.42
N TYR A 33 -15.41 18.71 3.28
CA TYR A 33 -14.67 19.24 2.13
C TYR A 33 -15.59 19.22 0.90
N GLY A 34 -16.57 20.13 0.88
CA GLY A 34 -17.68 20.11 -0.07
C GLY A 34 -18.77 19.10 0.31
N ASP A 35 -19.58 18.69 -0.68
CA ASP A 35 -20.77 17.87 -0.45
C ASP A 35 -20.49 16.36 -0.44
N TYR A 36 -19.39 15.91 -1.04
CA TYR A 36 -19.15 14.50 -1.35
C TYR A 36 -17.95 13.88 -0.65
N LYS A 37 -17.23 14.65 0.16
CA LYS A 37 -16.08 14.18 0.93
C LYS A 37 -15.95 14.88 2.27
N ALA A 38 -15.42 14.19 3.26
CA ALA A 38 -15.16 14.74 4.59
C ALA A 38 -13.96 14.05 5.24
N LYS A 39 -13.40 14.65 6.27
CA LYS A 39 -12.56 13.94 7.24
C LYS A 39 -13.41 13.51 8.43
N ILE A 40 -13.09 12.34 9.00
CA ILE A 40 -13.70 11.82 10.22
C ILE A 40 -12.83 12.24 11.40
N LYS A 41 -13.40 12.97 12.35
CA LYS A 41 -12.71 13.31 13.62
C LYS A 41 -12.44 12.04 14.42
N ARG A 42 -11.22 11.89 14.89
CA ARG A 42 -10.81 10.76 15.73
C ARG A 42 -11.43 10.88 17.13
N ASP A 43 -11.93 9.78 17.67
CA ASP A 43 -12.60 9.73 18.98
C ASP A 43 -12.31 8.44 19.78
N GLY A 44 -11.14 7.83 19.53
CA GLY A 44 -10.74 6.57 20.17
C GLY A 44 -11.27 5.34 19.44
N PHE A 45 -10.81 4.17 19.86
CA PHE A 45 -11.00 2.89 19.15
C PHE A 45 -11.53 1.79 20.08
N ASP A 46 -12.64 2.07 20.76
CA ASP A 46 -13.33 1.08 21.57
C ASP A 46 -14.31 0.25 20.75
N ASN A 47 -14.50 -1.01 21.11
CA ASN A 47 -15.47 -1.93 20.52
C ASN A 47 -15.36 -2.11 19.00
N LEU A 48 -14.14 -2.39 18.53
CA LEU A 48 -13.89 -2.65 17.12
C LEU A 48 -14.52 -3.98 16.67
N SER A 49 -15.08 -4.02 15.46
CA SER A 49 -15.43 -5.27 14.79
C SER A 49 -14.18 -6.13 14.60
N GLU A 50 -14.34 -7.45 14.64
CA GLU A 50 -13.25 -8.39 14.37
C GLU A 50 -13.16 -8.78 12.89
N ASN A 51 -14.17 -8.42 12.06
CA ASN A 51 -14.27 -8.89 10.68
C ASN A 51 -13.45 -8.02 9.71
N LEU A 52 -12.14 -7.96 9.92
CA LEU A 52 -11.19 -7.38 8.99
C LEU A 52 -10.83 -8.41 7.92
N VAL A 53 -10.92 -8.04 6.66
CA VAL A 53 -10.58 -8.88 5.51
C VAL A 53 -9.50 -8.21 4.67
N LEU A 54 -8.43 -8.96 4.40
CA LEU A 54 -7.34 -8.51 3.54
C LEU A 54 -7.58 -8.97 2.10
N VAL A 55 -7.58 -8.03 1.16
CA VAL A 55 -7.52 -8.31 -0.28
C VAL A 55 -6.08 -8.13 -0.77
N THR A 56 -5.55 -9.16 -1.37
CA THR A 56 -4.22 -9.19 -1.98
C THR A 56 -4.31 -9.81 -3.38
N SER A 57 -3.19 -10.05 -4.03
CA SER A 57 -3.16 -10.66 -5.37
C SER A 57 -1.93 -11.54 -5.57
N ILE A 58 -1.87 -12.22 -6.70
CA ILE A 58 -0.65 -12.82 -7.23
C ILE A 58 0.34 -11.75 -7.72
N ASN A 59 1.55 -12.13 -8.14
CA ASN A 59 2.49 -11.21 -8.78
C ASN A 59 1.85 -10.61 -10.04
N PRO A 60 1.81 -9.27 -10.19
CA PRO A 60 0.98 -8.61 -11.21
C PRO A 60 1.62 -8.61 -12.61
N THR A 61 0.74 -8.46 -13.60
CA THR A 61 1.09 -7.99 -14.95
C THR A 61 1.41 -6.48 -14.93
N SER A 62 1.87 -5.95 -16.05
CA SER A 62 2.09 -4.50 -16.21
C SER A 62 0.79 -3.67 -16.06
N SER A 63 -0.37 -4.28 -16.36
CA SER A 63 -1.70 -3.65 -16.26
C SER A 63 -2.33 -3.75 -14.87
N GLY A 64 -1.77 -4.58 -13.98
CA GLY A 64 -2.36 -4.90 -12.68
C GLY A 64 -3.51 -5.91 -12.76
N GLU A 65 -3.96 -6.40 -11.58
CA GLU A 65 -4.93 -7.52 -11.49
C GLU A 65 -6.34 -7.06 -11.06
N GLY A 66 -6.59 -5.75 -11.02
CA GLY A 66 -7.88 -5.22 -10.59
C GLY A 66 -8.17 -5.40 -9.10
N LYS A 67 -7.13 -5.50 -8.27
CA LYS A 67 -7.27 -5.70 -6.82
C LYS A 67 -8.17 -4.64 -6.16
N SER A 68 -7.94 -3.34 -6.41
CA SER A 68 -8.77 -2.26 -5.85
C SER A 68 -10.22 -2.35 -6.32
N THR A 69 -10.45 -2.72 -7.60
CA THR A 69 -11.77 -2.96 -8.16
C THR A 69 -12.50 -4.09 -7.42
N VAL A 70 -11.81 -5.23 -7.20
CA VAL A 70 -12.36 -6.34 -6.40
C VAL A 70 -12.60 -5.92 -4.95
N THR A 71 -11.72 -5.13 -4.35
CA THR A 71 -11.86 -4.65 -2.97
C THR A 71 -13.11 -3.80 -2.78
N VAL A 72 -13.35 -2.84 -3.69
CA VAL A 72 -14.55 -1.99 -3.68
C VAL A 72 -15.79 -2.82 -3.98
N GLY A 73 -15.76 -3.61 -5.06
CA GLY A 73 -16.89 -4.45 -5.46
C GLY A 73 -17.31 -5.47 -4.39
N LEU A 74 -16.35 -6.05 -3.66
CA LEU A 74 -16.62 -6.96 -2.55
C LEU A 74 -17.32 -6.24 -1.38
N SER A 75 -16.88 -5.03 -1.02
CA SER A 75 -17.55 -4.23 0.01
C SER A 75 -18.98 -3.88 -0.40
N ASP A 76 -19.20 -3.49 -1.68
CA ASP A 76 -20.53 -3.24 -2.22
C ASP A 76 -21.37 -4.53 -2.24
N GLY A 77 -20.79 -5.68 -2.62
CA GLY A 77 -21.46 -6.99 -2.59
C GLY A 77 -21.90 -7.40 -1.19
N LEU A 78 -21.06 -7.15 -0.16
CA LEU A 78 -21.43 -7.38 1.25
C LEU A 78 -22.63 -6.51 1.66
N ASN A 79 -22.65 -5.23 1.28
CA ASN A 79 -23.78 -4.35 1.54
C ASN A 79 -25.06 -4.84 0.83
N LYS A 80 -24.96 -5.38 -0.41
CA LYS A 80 -26.11 -5.98 -1.13
C LYS A 80 -26.74 -7.18 -0.40
N ILE A 81 -25.92 -8.00 0.25
CA ILE A 81 -26.42 -9.13 1.06
C ILE A 81 -26.78 -8.75 2.50
N GLY A 82 -26.87 -7.44 2.80
CA GLY A 82 -27.30 -6.92 4.09
C GLY A 82 -26.24 -6.93 5.19
N LYS A 83 -24.96 -7.07 4.85
CA LYS A 83 -23.85 -6.91 5.80
C LYS A 83 -23.32 -5.47 5.73
N LYS A 84 -23.24 -4.79 6.86
CA LYS A 84 -22.72 -3.42 6.95
C LYS A 84 -21.22 -3.43 6.71
N SER A 85 -20.78 -3.08 5.51
CA SER A 85 -19.37 -3.11 5.09
C SER A 85 -18.86 -1.73 4.70
N THR A 86 -17.60 -1.45 5.07
CA THR A 86 -16.84 -0.27 4.64
C THR A 86 -15.51 -0.73 4.03
N VAL A 87 -15.14 -0.12 2.90
CA VAL A 87 -13.82 -0.33 2.30
C VAL A 87 -12.81 0.68 2.86
N ALA A 88 -11.59 0.22 3.15
CA ALA A 88 -10.49 1.06 3.60
C ALA A 88 -9.31 0.98 2.59
N LEU A 89 -9.00 2.11 1.94
CA LEU A 89 -8.08 2.20 0.81
C LEU A 89 -6.93 3.16 1.08
N ARG A 90 -5.89 3.07 0.23
CA ARG A 90 -4.83 4.07 0.17
C ARG A 90 -5.25 5.27 -0.67
N GLU A 91 -4.71 6.43 -0.30
CA GLU A 91 -4.75 7.63 -1.14
C GLU A 91 -3.74 7.50 -2.29
N PRO A 92 -4.11 7.80 -3.55
CA PRO A 92 -3.19 7.74 -4.67
C PRO A 92 -2.19 8.90 -4.65
N SER A 93 -0.92 8.63 -5.03
CA SER A 93 0.09 9.65 -5.28
C SER A 93 -0.10 10.28 -6.65
N PHE A 94 0.07 11.59 -6.74
CA PHE A 94 -0.11 12.37 -7.96
C PHE A 94 0.88 12.00 -9.08
N GLY A 95 2.14 11.79 -8.74
CA GLY A 95 3.17 11.44 -9.73
C GLY A 95 2.86 10.20 -10.56
N PRO A 96 2.48 9.05 -9.97
CA PRO A 96 2.02 7.86 -10.69
C PRO A 96 0.79 8.09 -11.57
N VAL A 97 -0.17 8.93 -11.16
CA VAL A 97 -1.36 9.27 -11.97
C VAL A 97 -0.96 9.94 -13.28
N LEU A 98 -0.02 10.88 -13.25
CA LEU A 98 0.54 11.49 -14.46
C LEU A 98 1.45 10.56 -15.28
N GLY A 99 1.95 9.47 -14.67
CA GLY A 99 2.90 8.53 -15.27
C GLY A 99 2.23 7.47 -16.13
N ARG A 100 2.01 6.29 -15.59
CA ARG A 100 1.42 5.12 -16.28
C ARG A 100 0.35 4.41 -15.46
N LYS A 101 0.30 4.69 -14.16
CA LYS A 101 -0.56 3.95 -13.25
C LYS A 101 -1.87 4.73 -13.10
N GLY A 102 -2.99 4.07 -13.35
CA GLY A 102 -4.30 4.59 -12.98
C GLY A 102 -4.39 4.88 -11.49
N GLY A 103 -5.35 5.69 -11.08
CA GLY A 103 -5.62 6.01 -9.68
C GLY A 103 -5.94 4.78 -8.84
N ALA A 104 -5.96 4.94 -7.52
CA ALA A 104 -6.29 3.87 -6.57
C ALA A 104 -7.80 3.81 -6.26
N THR A 105 -8.65 4.25 -7.17
CA THR A 105 -10.12 4.38 -6.97
C THR A 105 -10.94 3.15 -7.35
N GLY A 106 -10.31 2.09 -7.86
CA GLY A 106 -11.02 0.97 -8.49
C GLY A 106 -11.24 1.20 -9.98
N GLY A 107 -12.20 0.51 -10.60
CA GLY A 107 -12.51 0.64 -12.02
C GLY A 107 -13.90 0.10 -12.39
N GLY A 108 -14.40 0.47 -13.56
CA GLY A 108 -15.72 0.12 -14.02
C GLY A 108 -16.82 0.57 -13.05
N PHE A 109 -17.73 -0.32 -12.76
CA PHE A 109 -18.81 -0.08 -11.79
C PHE A 109 -18.43 -0.34 -10.33
N ALA A 110 -17.17 -0.72 -10.05
CA ALA A 110 -16.64 -0.91 -8.69
C ALA A 110 -15.53 0.11 -8.41
N GLN A 111 -15.90 1.35 -8.19
CA GLN A 111 -14.98 2.46 -7.85
C GLN A 111 -15.54 3.36 -6.75
N VAL A 112 -14.61 4.12 -6.14
CA VAL A 112 -14.91 5.19 -5.19
C VAL A 112 -14.92 6.55 -5.89
N VAL A 113 -15.82 7.43 -5.44
CA VAL A 113 -16.05 8.75 -6.02
C VAL A 113 -16.06 9.84 -4.94
N PRO A 114 -15.67 11.08 -5.27
CA PRO A 114 -15.35 11.65 -6.61
C PRO A 114 -13.93 11.27 -7.08
N MET A 115 -13.82 10.57 -8.21
CA MET A 115 -12.58 10.01 -8.73
C MET A 115 -11.51 11.08 -9.01
N GLU A 116 -11.90 12.18 -9.68
CA GLU A 116 -10.99 13.26 -10.06
C GLU A 116 -10.35 13.93 -8.84
N GLU A 117 -11.14 14.26 -7.82
CA GLU A 117 -10.65 14.91 -6.61
C GLU A 117 -9.71 13.97 -5.82
N ILE A 118 -10.04 12.67 -5.76
CA ILE A 118 -9.20 11.66 -5.10
C ILE A 118 -7.84 11.54 -5.81
N ASN A 119 -7.82 11.55 -7.14
CA ASN A 119 -6.61 11.31 -7.92
C ASN A 119 -5.73 12.57 -8.11
N LEU A 120 -6.28 13.77 -8.01
CA LEU A 120 -5.56 15.03 -8.22
C LEU A 120 -5.26 15.75 -6.90
N HIS A 121 -6.27 16.38 -6.31
CA HIS A 121 -6.14 17.14 -5.07
C HIS A 121 -7.25 16.73 -4.11
N PHE A 122 -6.96 15.78 -3.23
CA PHE A 122 -7.98 15.22 -2.36
C PHE A 122 -8.32 16.18 -1.20
N ASN A 123 -7.84 15.92 0.01
CA ASN A 123 -8.12 16.73 1.20
C ASN A 123 -6.85 17.36 1.81
N GLY A 124 -5.74 17.34 1.07
CA GLY A 124 -4.51 18.02 1.44
C GLY A 124 -3.51 17.19 2.26
N ASP A 125 -3.74 15.87 2.45
CA ASP A 125 -2.86 15.03 3.27
C ASP A 125 -1.46 14.93 2.66
N PHE A 126 -1.34 14.71 1.36
CA PHE A 126 -0.06 14.69 0.66
C PHE A 126 0.67 16.03 0.73
N HIS A 127 -0.05 17.16 0.60
CA HIS A 127 0.53 18.48 0.78
C HIS A 127 1.06 18.66 2.20
N ALA A 128 0.31 18.24 3.23
CA ALA A 128 0.74 18.32 4.62
C ALA A 128 2.01 17.48 4.88
N ILE A 129 2.05 16.24 4.35
CA ILE A 129 3.22 15.35 4.47
C ILE A 129 4.44 15.95 3.77
N THR A 130 4.28 16.43 2.51
CA THR A 130 5.35 17.08 1.75
C THR A 130 5.87 18.31 2.47
N SER A 131 4.97 19.14 2.99
CA SER A 131 5.32 20.35 3.74
C SER A 131 6.04 20.05 5.05
N ALA A 132 5.55 19.06 5.82
CA ALA A 132 6.16 18.62 7.07
C ALA A 132 7.57 18.09 6.84
N HIS A 133 7.75 17.25 5.82
CA HIS A 133 9.04 16.67 5.46
C HIS A 133 10.05 17.76 5.05
N ASN A 134 9.67 18.64 4.14
CA ASN A 134 10.53 19.71 3.67
C ASN A 134 10.78 20.80 4.75
N ALA A 135 9.87 20.95 5.73
CA ALA A 135 10.11 21.80 6.89
C ALA A 135 11.25 21.26 7.77
N ILE A 136 11.34 19.94 7.98
CA ILE A 136 12.49 19.33 8.68
C ILE A 136 13.79 19.68 7.93
N MET A 137 13.82 19.49 6.61
CA MET A 137 15.00 19.86 5.80
C MET A 137 15.37 21.35 5.91
N ALA A 138 14.38 22.22 5.85
CA ALA A 138 14.62 23.67 6.00
C ALA A 138 15.21 24.01 7.38
N LEU A 139 14.74 23.33 8.43
CA LEU A 139 15.23 23.56 9.80
C LEU A 139 16.62 22.95 10.03
N ILE A 140 16.93 21.79 9.44
CA ILE A 140 18.30 21.24 9.40
C ILE A 140 19.26 22.26 8.74
N ASN A 141 18.89 22.74 7.53
CA ASN A 141 19.71 23.70 6.80
C ASN A 141 19.92 25.02 7.57
N ASN A 142 18.85 25.51 8.21
CA ASN A 142 18.94 26.69 9.05
C ASN A 142 19.86 26.47 10.26
N HIS A 143 19.77 25.32 10.93
CA HIS A 143 20.63 24.97 12.06
C HIS A 143 22.11 24.95 11.66
N ILE A 144 22.43 24.29 10.52
CA ILE A 144 23.79 24.25 9.99
C ILE A 144 24.29 25.67 9.65
N PHE A 145 23.46 26.49 8.99
CA PHE A 145 23.80 27.86 8.62
C PHE A 145 24.05 28.78 9.83
N GLN A 146 23.28 28.61 10.90
CA GLN A 146 23.33 29.44 12.11
C GLN A 146 24.42 29.02 13.12
N GLY A 147 25.25 28.07 12.79
CA GLY A 147 26.42 27.72 13.63
C GLY A 147 26.60 26.24 13.91
N ASN A 148 25.66 25.37 13.50
CA ASN A 148 25.78 23.92 13.59
C ASN A 148 26.13 23.41 15.01
N GLU A 149 25.39 23.86 16.01
CA GLU A 149 25.63 23.51 17.42
C GLU A 149 25.55 21.99 17.68
N LEU A 150 24.68 21.26 16.95
CA LEU A 150 24.59 19.79 17.03
C LEU A 150 25.74 19.09 16.28
N GLY A 151 26.58 19.83 15.57
CA GLY A 151 27.79 19.30 14.92
C GLY A 151 27.49 18.37 13.73
N PHE A 152 26.46 18.62 12.93
CA PHE A 152 26.20 17.83 11.73
C PHE A 152 27.47 17.66 10.89
N LYS A 153 27.90 16.41 10.74
CA LYS A 153 28.92 15.94 9.82
C LYS A 153 28.29 15.42 8.54
N GLU A 154 27.16 14.72 8.69
CA GLU A 154 26.41 14.13 7.59
C GLU A 154 24.90 14.35 7.79
N VAL A 155 24.18 14.67 6.72
CA VAL A 155 22.71 14.76 6.69
C VAL A 155 22.17 13.58 5.90
N LEU A 156 21.40 12.71 6.54
CA LEU A 156 20.81 11.51 5.95
C LEU A 156 19.42 11.76 5.38
N PHE A 157 18.82 12.90 5.70
CA PHE A 157 17.44 13.24 5.32
C PHE A 157 17.42 13.94 3.97
N ASN A 158 16.51 13.53 3.07
CA ASN A 158 16.35 14.09 1.73
C ASN A 158 15.18 15.07 1.67
N TYR A 159 14.99 15.74 0.54
CA TYR A 159 13.76 16.45 0.23
C TYR A 159 12.70 15.49 -0.33
N VAL A 160 11.44 15.93 -0.39
CA VAL A 160 10.38 15.18 -1.07
C VAL A 160 9.55 16.06 -1.98
N MET A 161 9.00 15.45 -3.03
CA MET A 161 8.04 16.06 -3.93
C MET A 161 7.07 14.98 -4.44
N ASP A 162 5.77 15.27 -4.48
CA ASP A 162 4.78 14.30 -4.99
C ASP A 162 4.67 14.37 -6.52
N MET A 163 5.79 14.05 -7.18
CA MET A 163 5.92 14.05 -8.64
C MET A 163 6.99 13.05 -9.08
N ASN A 164 6.82 12.46 -10.26
CA ASN A 164 7.83 11.61 -10.89
C ASN A 164 8.84 12.49 -11.64
N GLU A 165 10.02 12.74 -11.04
CA GLU A 165 11.04 13.61 -11.65
C GLU A 165 12.46 13.05 -11.47
N ARG A 166 12.95 12.35 -12.50
CA ARG A 166 14.26 11.67 -12.45
C ARG A 166 15.47 12.60 -12.30
N ALA A 167 15.34 13.87 -12.71
CA ALA A 167 16.44 14.84 -12.60
C ALA A 167 16.75 15.20 -11.14
N LEU A 168 15.77 15.01 -10.23
CA LEU A 168 15.92 15.31 -8.81
C LEU A 168 16.55 14.17 -7.98
N ARG A 169 16.89 13.03 -8.60
CA ARG A 169 17.58 11.91 -7.90
C ARG A 169 18.94 12.28 -7.36
N ARG A 170 19.56 13.34 -7.89
CA ARG A 170 20.81 13.90 -7.39
C ARG A 170 20.84 15.39 -7.66
N VAL A 171 20.92 16.16 -6.60
CA VAL A 171 21.00 17.64 -6.66
C VAL A 171 22.16 18.12 -5.78
N LYS A 172 22.71 19.29 -6.13
CA LYS A 172 23.65 20.02 -5.27
C LYS A 172 22.94 21.17 -4.60
N ILE A 173 22.97 21.20 -3.29
CA ILE A 173 22.50 22.35 -2.51
C ILE A 173 23.67 23.21 -2.07
N ASN A 174 23.42 24.51 -1.95
CA ASN A 174 24.42 25.53 -1.62
C ASN A 174 25.66 25.52 -2.54
N ALA A 175 25.43 25.28 -3.84
CA ALA A 175 26.51 25.23 -4.84
C ALA A 175 27.46 26.43 -4.74
N ASN A 176 28.76 26.18 -4.77
CA ASN A 176 29.85 27.14 -4.64
C ASN A 176 29.90 27.88 -3.28
N LYS A 177 29.31 27.29 -2.20
CA LYS A 177 29.40 27.80 -0.84
C LYS A 177 30.11 26.80 0.08
N LYS A 178 30.47 27.25 1.30
CA LYS A 178 31.22 26.44 2.27
C LYS A 178 30.48 25.18 2.70
N ASP A 179 29.14 25.21 2.69
CA ASP A 179 28.22 24.13 3.08
C ASP A 179 27.58 23.43 1.85
N GLU A 180 28.29 23.46 0.70
CA GLU A 180 27.88 22.70 -0.49
C GLU A 180 27.87 21.22 -0.16
N ARG A 181 26.76 20.55 -0.52
CA ARG A 181 26.62 19.10 -0.38
C ARG A 181 25.71 18.50 -1.42
N ASP A 182 25.88 17.21 -1.69
CA ASP A 182 24.93 16.42 -2.48
C ASP A 182 23.66 16.17 -1.67
N SER A 183 22.51 16.12 -2.34
CA SER A 183 21.22 15.77 -1.80
C SER A 183 20.37 15.13 -2.89
N SER A 184 19.15 14.71 -2.55
CA SER A 184 18.18 14.14 -3.50
C SER A 184 16.77 14.50 -3.11
N PHE A 185 15.82 14.20 -4.01
CA PHE A 185 14.41 14.18 -3.69
C PHE A 185 13.89 12.76 -3.77
N ASP A 186 13.06 12.37 -2.83
CA ASP A 186 12.23 11.18 -2.89
C ASP A 186 10.78 11.60 -3.26
N ILE A 187 9.99 10.68 -3.82
CA ILE A 187 8.56 10.96 -3.98
C ILE A 187 7.89 10.93 -2.60
N THR A 188 6.90 11.78 -2.37
CA THR A 188 6.26 11.93 -1.04
C THR A 188 5.80 10.61 -0.42
N VAL A 189 5.30 9.66 -1.22
CA VAL A 189 4.88 8.32 -0.76
C VAL A 189 6.02 7.41 -0.31
N ALA A 190 7.26 7.77 -0.62
CA ALA A 190 8.48 7.08 -0.16
C ALA A 190 9.03 7.68 1.14
N SER A 191 8.48 8.79 1.62
CA SER A 191 8.96 9.46 2.83
C SER A 191 8.67 8.64 4.09
N GLU A 192 9.57 8.73 5.06
CA GLU A 192 9.36 8.14 6.38
C GLU A 192 8.13 8.74 7.09
N ILE A 193 7.84 10.04 6.87
CA ILE A 193 6.66 10.71 7.43
C ILE A 193 5.35 10.11 6.90
N MET A 194 5.29 9.71 5.63
CA MET A 194 4.14 8.98 5.09
C MET A 194 3.93 7.65 5.82
N ALA A 195 5.00 6.89 6.06
CA ALA A 195 4.93 5.64 6.80
C ALA A 195 4.53 5.88 8.27
N ILE A 196 5.09 6.90 8.91
CA ILE A 196 4.75 7.30 10.29
C ILE A 196 3.27 7.65 10.40
N LEU A 197 2.73 8.51 9.53
CA LEU A 197 1.31 8.88 9.54
C LEU A 197 0.40 7.66 9.40
N CYS A 198 0.81 6.67 8.60
CA CYS A 198 0.03 5.45 8.40
C CYS A 198 0.14 4.44 9.55
N LEU A 199 1.20 4.48 10.35
CA LEU A 199 1.42 3.57 11.49
C LEU A 199 1.06 4.21 12.83
N ALA A 200 0.97 5.54 12.92
CA ALA A 200 0.58 6.23 14.14
C ALA A 200 -0.86 5.88 14.56
N GLU A 201 -1.06 5.73 15.87
CA GLU A 201 -2.37 5.44 16.44
C GLU A 201 -3.11 6.69 16.94
N ASP A 202 -2.36 7.71 17.34
CA ASP A 202 -2.88 9.00 17.82
C ASP A 202 -1.86 10.13 17.63
N LEU A 203 -2.16 11.30 18.18
CA LEU A 203 -1.32 12.49 18.06
C LEU A 203 -0.04 12.39 18.90
N GLU A 204 -0.06 11.69 20.02
CA GLU A 204 1.09 11.52 20.90
C GLU A 204 2.08 10.51 20.30
N ASP A 205 1.59 9.39 19.76
CA ASP A 205 2.40 8.43 19.01
C ASP A 205 3.00 9.07 17.75
N LEU A 206 2.21 9.89 17.01
CA LEU A 206 2.72 10.68 15.90
C LEU A 206 3.90 11.57 16.32
N ARG A 207 3.76 12.30 17.43
CA ARG A 207 4.81 13.18 17.97
C ARG A 207 6.07 12.39 18.34
N SER A 208 5.91 11.28 19.05
CA SER A 208 7.01 10.41 19.44
C SER A 208 7.77 9.90 18.20
N ARG A 209 7.06 9.36 17.22
CA ARG A 209 7.65 8.85 15.98
C ARG A 209 8.38 9.94 15.18
N ILE A 210 7.79 11.13 15.05
CA ILE A 210 8.44 12.27 14.38
C ILE A 210 9.72 12.67 15.10
N GLY A 211 9.70 12.72 16.44
CA GLY A 211 10.90 13.03 17.24
C GLY A 211 12.02 12.00 17.06
N ASP A 212 11.66 10.74 16.85
CA ASP A 212 12.61 9.62 16.70
C ASP A 212 13.18 9.47 15.29
N ILE A 213 12.80 10.30 14.30
CA ILE A 213 13.40 10.26 12.95
C ILE A 213 14.88 10.63 13.04
N MET A 214 15.76 9.74 12.61
CA MET A 214 17.18 9.99 12.47
C MET A 214 17.45 10.84 11.23
N ILE A 215 18.12 11.99 11.42
CA ILE A 215 18.32 12.99 10.36
C ILE A 215 19.78 13.18 9.96
N GLY A 216 20.73 12.62 10.70
CA GLY A 216 22.14 12.71 10.38
C GLY A 216 23.04 12.14 11.46
N TYR A 217 24.35 12.37 11.30
CA TYR A 217 25.38 12.07 12.27
C TYR A 217 26.16 13.33 12.63
N ASN A 218 26.62 13.41 13.90
CA ASN A 218 27.51 14.47 14.36
C ASN A 218 28.99 14.15 14.08
N GLN A 219 29.91 15.02 14.53
CA GLN A 219 31.35 14.85 14.31
C GLN A 219 31.94 13.62 15.01
N GLU A 220 31.27 13.11 16.03
CA GLU A 220 31.65 11.93 16.83
C GLU A 220 30.97 10.64 16.30
N ASP A 221 30.32 10.71 15.13
CA ASP A 221 29.54 9.62 14.51
C ASP A 221 28.32 9.16 15.36
N GLU A 222 27.80 10.03 16.23
CA GLU A 222 26.57 9.79 16.98
C GLU A 222 25.34 10.23 16.16
N PRO A 223 24.20 9.50 16.22
CA PRO A 223 23.01 9.84 15.49
C PRO A 223 22.34 11.11 16.02
N ILE A 224 21.88 11.96 15.11
CA ILE A 224 21.09 13.15 15.41
C ILE A 224 19.64 12.86 14.99
N PHE A 225 18.69 13.21 15.86
CA PHE A 225 17.25 12.99 15.65
C PHE A 225 16.50 14.32 15.52
N VAL A 226 15.28 14.28 15.00
CA VAL A 226 14.39 15.45 14.90
C VAL A 226 14.16 16.10 16.28
N LYS A 227 14.03 15.30 17.34
CA LYS A 227 13.87 15.80 18.73
C LYS A 227 15.06 16.63 19.23
N ASP A 228 16.28 16.41 18.71
CA ASP A 228 17.45 17.18 19.11
C ASP A 228 17.38 18.63 18.58
N LEU A 229 16.68 18.82 17.44
CA LEU A 229 16.33 20.16 16.94
C LEU A 229 15.12 20.78 17.66
N LYS A 230 14.38 20.02 18.48
CA LYS A 230 13.19 20.46 19.23
C LYS A 230 12.07 20.99 18.33
N ILE A 231 11.87 20.36 17.16
CA ILE A 231 10.95 20.82 16.11
C ILE A 231 9.72 19.91 15.93
N GLU A 232 9.64 18.77 16.64
CA GLU A 232 8.55 17.82 16.52
C GLU A 232 7.16 18.46 16.70
N GLY A 233 7.07 19.50 17.53
CA GLY A 233 5.82 20.23 17.77
C GLY A 233 5.27 20.92 16.53
N VAL A 234 6.10 21.64 15.76
CA VAL A 234 5.66 22.31 14.54
C VAL A 234 5.35 21.31 13.44
N ILE A 235 6.11 20.21 13.35
CA ILE A 235 5.85 19.16 12.37
C ILE A 235 4.50 18.48 12.62
N VAL A 236 4.19 18.14 13.86
CA VAL A 236 2.89 17.59 14.26
C VAL A 236 1.75 18.60 14.02
N ALA A 237 1.97 19.89 14.26
CA ALA A 237 0.99 20.93 13.94
C ALA A 237 0.64 20.99 12.45
N ILE A 238 1.62 20.81 11.54
CA ILE A 238 1.39 20.72 10.10
C ILE A 238 0.58 19.47 9.74
N LEU A 239 0.82 18.34 10.41
CA LEU A 239 0.19 17.05 10.14
C LEU A 239 -1.15 16.83 10.86
N LYS A 240 -1.55 17.72 11.77
CA LYS A 240 -2.69 17.53 12.69
C LYS A 240 -3.99 17.12 11.97
N ASP A 241 -4.33 17.81 10.89
CA ASP A 241 -5.56 17.55 10.15
C ASP A 241 -5.41 16.38 9.17
N ALA A 242 -4.20 16.17 8.64
CA ALA A 242 -3.88 15.01 7.81
C ALA A 242 -3.98 13.68 8.57
N LEU A 243 -3.90 13.67 9.90
CA LEU A 243 -4.05 12.46 10.70
C LEU A 243 -5.51 11.96 10.79
N ASN A 244 -6.50 12.77 10.42
CA ASN A 244 -7.90 12.36 10.34
C ASN A 244 -8.17 11.64 9.01
N PRO A 245 -8.78 10.43 9.00
CA PRO A 245 -9.05 9.70 7.76
C PRO A 245 -10.15 10.37 6.93
N ASN A 246 -10.10 10.15 5.62
CA ASN A 246 -11.02 10.74 4.66
C ASN A 246 -12.18 9.79 4.37
N LEU A 247 -13.40 10.30 4.41
CA LEU A 247 -14.63 9.61 4.04
C LEU A 247 -15.07 10.07 2.65
N VAL A 248 -15.38 9.08 1.80
CA VAL A 248 -16.01 9.19 0.48
C VAL A 248 -17.01 8.05 0.31
N GLN A 249 -17.45 7.79 -0.90
CA GLN A 249 -18.44 6.77 -1.21
C GLN A 249 -18.05 5.95 -2.44
N SER A 250 -18.57 4.71 -2.53
CA SER A 250 -18.52 3.94 -3.78
C SER A 250 -19.58 4.45 -4.77
N LEU A 251 -19.55 3.97 -6.01
CA LEU A 251 -20.61 4.24 -7.00
C LEU A 251 -22.01 3.77 -6.53
N GLU A 252 -22.07 2.82 -5.62
CA GLU A 252 -23.32 2.35 -4.99
C GLU A 252 -23.65 3.10 -3.70
N ASN A 253 -22.99 4.24 -3.46
CA ASN A 253 -23.16 5.13 -2.31
C ASN A 253 -22.86 4.45 -0.95
N ASN A 254 -22.05 3.41 -0.92
CA ASN A 254 -21.56 2.82 0.31
C ASN A 254 -20.33 3.58 0.82
N PRO A 255 -20.12 3.65 2.14
CA PRO A 255 -19.00 4.40 2.71
C PRO A 255 -17.65 3.78 2.35
N ALA A 256 -16.70 4.64 2.02
CA ALA A 256 -15.32 4.30 1.77
C ALA A 256 -14.38 5.23 2.54
N ILE A 257 -13.39 4.67 3.21
CA ILE A 257 -12.38 5.44 3.95
C ILE A 257 -11.06 5.37 3.20
N ILE A 258 -10.50 6.54 2.85
CA ILE A 258 -9.22 6.65 2.13
C ILE A 258 -8.25 7.42 3.02
N HIS A 259 -7.05 6.86 3.28
CA HIS A 259 -6.09 7.57 4.12
C HIS A 259 -4.67 7.02 3.98
N GLY A 260 -3.73 7.91 3.67
CA GLY A 260 -2.33 7.60 3.48
C GLY A 260 -2.05 6.71 2.26
N GLY A 261 -0.81 6.72 1.78
CA GLY A 261 -0.45 6.03 0.55
C GLY A 261 1.02 5.58 0.48
N PRO A 262 1.57 4.89 1.51
CA PRO A 262 2.98 4.49 1.50
C PRO A 262 3.26 3.50 0.38
N PHE A 263 4.44 3.61 -0.25
CA PHE A 263 4.87 2.66 -1.28
C PHE A 263 4.96 1.23 -0.73
N ALA A 264 4.44 0.27 -1.49
CA ALA A 264 4.36 -1.13 -1.06
C ALA A 264 5.68 -1.89 -1.20
N ASN A 265 6.67 -1.38 -1.91
CA ASN A 265 7.99 -2.02 -2.07
C ASN A 265 9.03 -1.53 -1.06
N ILE A 266 8.89 -0.32 -0.50
CA ILE A 266 9.85 0.28 0.46
C ILE A 266 9.21 0.69 1.79
N ALA A 267 7.91 0.49 1.95
CA ALA A 267 7.14 0.68 3.17
C ALA A 267 6.05 -0.39 3.25
N HIS A 268 5.15 -0.30 4.22
CA HIS A 268 4.14 -1.35 4.47
C HIS A 268 2.98 -1.39 3.43
N GLY A 269 2.89 -0.42 2.51
CA GLY A 269 2.05 -0.50 1.31
C GLY A 269 0.56 -0.65 1.50
N CYS A 270 0.01 -0.18 2.61
CA CYS A 270 -1.42 -0.22 2.92
C CYS A 270 -1.88 1.09 3.59
N ASN A 271 -3.18 1.30 3.68
CA ASN A 271 -3.74 2.48 4.35
C ASN A 271 -3.37 2.56 5.83
N SER A 272 -3.72 3.67 6.47
CA SER A 272 -3.34 3.91 7.87
C SER A 272 -4.02 2.96 8.87
N VAL A 273 -3.39 2.78 10.00
CA VAL A 273 -3.97 2.10 11.18
C VAL A 273 -5.25 2.79 11.61
N ILE A 274 -5.23 4.13 11.68
CA ILE A 274 -6.38 4.95 12.07
C ILE A 274 -7.57 4.72 11.12
N ALA A 275 -7.36 4.69 9.79
CA ALA A 275 -8.43 4.44 8.83
C ALA A 275 -9.05 3.06 9.02
N THR A 276 -8.24 2.02 9.17
CA THR A 276 -8.72 0.65 9.39
C THR A 276 -9.48 0.53 10.72
N LYS A 277 -8.95 1.08 11.82
CA LYS A 277 -9.62 1.08 13.13
C LYS A 277 -10.92 1.90 13.11
N THR A 278 -10.93 3.05 12.41
CA THR A 278 -12.16 3.84 12.21
C THR A 278 -13.22 3.05 11.45
N ALA A 279 -12.85 2.38 10.36
CA ALA A 279 -13.77 1.51 9.61
C ALA A 279 -14.33 0.38 10.49
N LEU A 280 -13.48 -0.31 11.27
CA LEU A 280 -13.88 -1.37 12.20
C LEU A 280 -14.80 -0.90 13.33
N LYS A 281 -14.67 0.36 13.75
CA LYS A 281 -15.54 0.95 14.78
C LYS A 281 -16.98 1.13 14.30
N TYR A 282 -17.16 1.46 13.03
CA TYR A 282 -18.46 1.85 12.49
C TYR A 282 -19.10 0.82 11.56
N SER A 283 -18.42 -0.29 11.24
CA SER A 283 -18.92 -1.30 10.31
C SER A 283 -18.75 -2.71 10.85
N ASP A 284 -19.62 -3.64 10.40
CA ASP A 284 -19.55 -5.05 10.78
C ASP A 284 -18.41 -5.76 10.04
N TYR A 285 -18.16 -5.38 8.79
CA TYR A 285 -17.09 -5.89 7.94
C TYR A 285 -16.23 -4.74 7.42
N VAL A 286 -14.92 -4.92 7.40
CA VAL A 286 -13.98 -3.99 6.78
C VAL A 286 -13.14 -4.72 5.74
N ILE A 287 -13.20 -4.24 4.51
CA ILE A 287 -12.42 -4.76 3.40
C ILE A 287 -11.27 -3.80 3.14
N THR A 288 -10.06 -4.28 3.21
CA THR A 288 -8.84 -3.48 2.97
C THR A 288 -7.90 -4.18 2.01
N GLU A 289 -7.02 -3.44 1.38
CA GLU A 289 -6.03 -3.99 0.46
C GLU A 289 -4.60 -3.70 0.89
N ALA A 290 -3.67 -4.54 0.42
CA ALA A 290 -2.24 -4.27 0.45
C ALA A 290 -1.68 -4.20 -0.98
N GLY A 291 -0.67 -3.36 -1.20
CA GLY A 291 -0.09 -3.13 -2.52
C GLY A 291 0.63 -4.35 -3.09
N PHE A 292 0.58 -4.53 -4.41
CA PHE A 292 1.21 -5.65 -5.12
C PHE A 292 0.67 -7.03 -4.72
N GLY A 293 1.51 -8.07 -4.82
CA GLY A 293 1.16 -9.44 -4.51
C GLY A 293 1.24 -9.80 -3.02
N ALA A 294 0.78 -11.01 -2.69
CA ALA A 294 0.76 -11.49 -1.32
C ALA A 294 2.18 -11.69 -0.75
N ASP A 295 3.15 -11.93 -1.61
CA ASP A 295 4.57 -12.04 -1.26
C ASP A 295 5.21 -10.71 -0.83
N LEU A 296 4.59 -9.58 -1.15
CA LEU A 296 5.15 -8.27 -0.89
C LEU A 296 4.23 -7.41 0.00
N GLY A 297 3.01 -7.12 -0.46
CA GLY A 297 2.10 -6.24 0.26
C GLY A 297 1.40 -6.92 1.42
N ALA A 298 0.88 -8.14 1.25
CA ALA A 298 0.20 -8.85 2.33
C ALA A 298 1.17 -9.24 3.45
N GLU A 299 2.38 -9.68 3.12
CA GLU A 299 3.43 -9.95 4.11
C GLU A 299 3.66 -8.72 4.99
N LYS A 300 3.88 -7.53 4.40
CA LYS A 300 4.09 -6.30 5.16
C LYS A 300 2.85 -5.81 5.91
N PHE A 301 1.67 -6.02 5.37
CA PHE A 301 0.43 -5.75 6.08
C PHE A 301 0.36 -6.56 7.38
N LEU A 302 0.73 -7.84 7.33
CA LEU A 302 0.67 -8.76 8.46
C LEU A 302 1.85 -8.54 9.42
N ASP A 303 3.09 -8.57 8.93
CA ASP A 303 4.29 -8.52 9.77
C ASP A 303 4.74 -7.11 10.17
N ILE A 304 4.21 -6.05 9.54
CA ILE A 304 4.45 -4.68 9.97
C ILE A 304 3.17 -4.07 10.56
N LYS A 305 2.13 -3.82 9.74
CA LYS A 305 0.95 -3.08 10.19
C LYS A 305 0.17 -3.81 11.28
N CYS A 306 -0.15 -5.10 11.08
CA CYS A 306 -0.88 -5.89 12.08
C CYS A 306 -0.04 -6.11 13.35
N ARG A 307 1.28 -6.32 13.21
CA ARG A 307 2.20 -6.46 14.33
C ARG A 307 2.16 -5.24 15.26
N VAL A 308 2.33 -4.03 14.71
CA VAL A 308 2.42 -2.81 15.52
C VAL A 308 1.08 -2.32 16.03
N SER A 309 -0.03 -2.60 15.33
CA SER A 309 -1.36 -2.04 15.64
C SER A 309 -2.29 -3.00 16.38
N GLY A 310 -1.92 -4.28 16.50
CA GLY A 310 -2.79 -5.30 17.06
C GLY A 310 -3.97 -5.73 16.17
N LEU A 311 -4.06 -5.24 14.93
CA LEU A 311 -5.09 -5.65 13.98
C LEU A 311 -4.98 -7.15 13.64
N ARG A 312 -6.12 -7.82 13.47
CA ARG A 312 -6.19 -9.28 13.22
C ARG A 312 -7.20 -9.57 12.11
N PRO A 313 -6.76 -9.65 10.84
CA PRO A 313 -7.65 -10.07 9.76
C PRO A 313 -8.17 -11.50 9.99
N LYS A 314 -9.44 -11.73 9.60
CA LYS A 314 -10.12 -13.03 9.74
C LYS A 314 -10.06 -13.88 8.46
N ALA A 315 -9.76 -13.27 7.31
CA ALA A 315 -9.64 -13.95 6.03
C ALA A 315 -8.77 -13.15 5.06
N ALA A 316 -8.26 -13.84 4.05
CA ALA A 316 -7.58 -13.23 2.91
C ALA A 316 -8.31 -13.58 1.60
N VAL A 317 -8.52 -12.58 0.75
CA VAL A 317 -8.96 -12.73 -0.63
C VAL A 317 -7.74 -12.58 -1.53
N VAL A 318 -7.41 -13.62 -2.31
CA VAL A 318 -6.31 -13.59 -3.26
C VAL A 318 -6.88 -13.39 -4.67
N VAL A 319 -6.69 -12.21 -5.22
CA VAL A 319 -7.13 -11.87 -6.58
C VAL A 319 -6.15 -12.45 -7.58
N ALA A 320 -6.70 -13.15 -8.58
CA ALA A 320 -5.95 -13.64 -9.73
C ALA A 320 -6.68 -13.27 -11.02
N THR A 321 -5.95 -13.23 -12.13
CA THR A 321 -6.49 -13.09 -13.49
C THR A 321 -5.91 -14.16 -14.37
N ILE A 322 -6.67 -14.63 -15.35
CA ILE A 322 -6.18 -15.59 -16.34
C ILE A 322 -4.96 -15.03 -17.09
N LYS A 323 -4.96 -13.72 -17.39
CA LYS A 323 -3.81 -13.05 -18.02
C LYS A 323 -2.53 -13.18 -17.19
N ALA A 324 -2.60 -12.87 -15.88
CA ALA A 324 -1.42 -12.96 -15.00
C ALA A 324 -0.94 -14.40 -14.87
N LEU A 325 -1.86 -15.36 -14.74
CA LEU A 325 -1.50 -16.78 -14.68
C LEU A 325 -0.82 -17.24 -15.98
N LYS A 326 -1.33 -16.86 -17.16
CA LYS A 326 -0.65 -17.16 -18.44
C LYS A 326 0.73 -16.51 -18.56
N LEU A 327 0.89 -15.26 -18.07
CA LEU A 327 2.21 -14.61 -18.00
C LEU A 327 3.19 -15.41 -17.13
N HIS A 328 2.72 -15.88 -15.96
CA HIS A 328 3.51 -16.73 -15.06
C HIS A 328 3.76 -18.13 -15.63
N GLY A 329 2.95 -18.58 -16.60
CA GLY A 329 3.14 -19.79 -17.39
C GLY A 329 4.03 -19.61 -18.62
N GLY A 330 4.63 -18.42 -18.80
CA GLY A 330 5.62 -18.16 -19.86
C GLY A 330 5.06 -17.59 -21.15
N VAL A 331 3.80 -17.11 -21.17
CA VAL A 331 3.22 -16.40 -22.33
C VAL A 331 3.68 -14.94 -22.31
N ASP A 332 4.10 -14.43 -23.47
CA ASP A 332 4.46 -13.03 -23.65
C ASP A 332 3.24 -12.10 -23.45
N GLU A 333 3.46 -10.89 -22.90
CA GLU A 333 2.39 -9.91 -22.62
C GLU A 333 1.50 -9.61 -23.84
N ALA A 334 2.05 -9.65 -25.05
CA ALA A 334 1.32 -9.38 -26.30
C ALA A 334 0.25 -10.44 -26.62
N ASN A 335 0.38 -11.67 -26.11
CA ASN A 335 -0.44 -12.83 -26.45
C ASN A 335 -1.35 -13.30 -25.30
N LEU A 336 -1.44 -12.54 -24.21
CA LEU A 336 -2.22 -12.93 -23.00
C LEU A 336 -3.73 -13.01 -23.23
N THR A 337 -4.24 -12.50 -24.33
CA THR A 337 -5.67 -12.56 -24.71
C THR A 337 -6.05 -13.83 -25.47
N GLU A 338 -5.08 -14.64 -25.91
CA GLU A 338 -5.32 -15.91 -26.58
C GLU A 338 -5.48 -17.03 -25.55
N GLU A 339 -6.40 -17.99 -25.82
CA GLU A 339 -6.58 -19.16 -24.97
C GLU A 339 -5.29 -19.98 -24.89
N ASN A 340 -4.84 -20.31 -23.67
CA ASN A 340 -3.67 -21.16 -23.48
C ASN A 340 -3.73 -21.93 -22.15
N LEU A 341 -4.38 -23.10 -22.18
CA LEU A 341 -4.55 -23.96 -21.00
C LEU A 341 -3.23 -24.53 -20.48
N GLU A 342 -2.23 -24.80 -21.36
CA GLU A 342 -0.95 -25.34 -20.91
C GLU A 342 -0.16 -24.29 -20.12
N ALA A 343 -0.13 -23.05 -20.59
CA ALA A 343 0.47 -21.96 -19.83
C ALA A 343 -0.29 -21.69 -18.52
N LEU A 344 -1.62 -21.79 -18.54
CA LEU A 344 -2.44 -21.61 -17.34
C LEU A 344 -2.13 -22.67 -16.27
N LYS A 345 -1.95 -23.95 -16.67
CA LYS A 345 -1.55 -25.05 -15.78
C LYS A 345 -0.18 -24.81 -15.14
N GLU A 346 0.76 -24.24 -15.89
CA GLU A 346 2.08 -23.91 -15.35
C GLU A 346 2.01 -22.67 -14.44
N GLY A 347 1.29 -21.63 -14.88
CA GLY A 347 1.22 -20.37 -14.17
C GLY A 347 0.43 -20.39 -12.87
N VAL A 348 -0.53 -21.31 -12.72
CA VAL A 348 -1.30 -21.48 -11.49
C VAL A 348 -0.43 -21.81 -10.28
N LYS A 349 0.75 -22.36 -10.47
CA LYS A 349 1.75 -22.61 -9.41
C LYS A 349 2.18 -21.33 -8.69
N ASN A 350 2.15 -20.17 -9.38
CA ASN A 350 2.36 -18.88 -8.73
C ASN A 350 1.23 -18.57 -7.75
N LEU A 351 -0.03 -18.78 -8.15
CA LEU A 351 -1.18 -18.61 -7.26
C LEU A 351 -1.14 -19.57 -6.06
N GLU A 352 -0.73 -20.83 -6.27
CA GLU A 352 -0.54 -21.81 -5.18
C GLU A 352 0.40 -21.26 -4.11
N LYS A 353 1.54 -20.69 -4.52
CA LYS A 353 2.50 -20.11 -3.57
C LYS A 353 1.89 -18.94 -2.79
N HIS A 354 1.10 -18.08 -3.42
CA HIS A 354 0.43 -16.97 -2.73
C HIS A 354 -0.64 -17.44 -1.75
N VAL A 355 -1.40 -18.48 -2.10
CA VAL A 355 -2.36 -19.14 -1.19
C VAL A 355 -1.65 -19.76 0.00
N GLU A 356 -0.56 -20.52 -0.24
CA GLU A 356 0.28 -21.09 0.81
C GLU A 356 0.84 -20.01 1.76
N ASN A 357 1.28 -18.89 1.20
CA ASN A 357 1.80 -17.77 2.00
C ASN A 357 0.75 -17.25 2.99
N MET A 358 -0.50 -17.05 2.56
CA MET A 358 -1.56 -16.60 3.47
C MET A 358 -1.92 -17.64 4.52
N LYS A 359 -1.93 -18.93 4.16
CA LYS A 359 -2.16 -20.03 5.10
C LYS A 359 -1.11 -20.11 6.22
N LYS A 360 0.14 -19.65 5.98
CA LYS A 360 1.19 -19.59 7.02
C LYS A 360 0.87 -18.65 8.17
N TYR A 361 0.01 -17.66 7.92
CA TYR A 361 -0.50 -16.73 8.93
C TYR A 361 -1.79 -17.21 9.61
N ASN A 362 -2.20 -18.47 9.41
CA ASN A 362 -3.49 -19.04 9.84
C ASN A 362 -4.70 -18.31 9.23
N LEU A 363 -4.53 -17.69 8.07
CA LEU A 363 -5.63 -17.05 7.38
C LEU A 363 -6.33 -18.02 6.42
N PRO A 364 -7.64 -18.23 6.56
CA PRO A 364 -8.41 -18.90 5.53
C PRO A 364 -8.44 -18.03 4.27
N VAL A 365 -8.36 -18.69 3.11
CA VAL A 365 -8.18 -18.04 1.82
C VAL A 365 -9.36 -18.34 0.91
N ILE A 366 -9.86 -17.30 0.24
CA ILE A 366 -10.71 -17.42 -0.93
C ILE A 366 -9.99 -16.81 -2.14
N VAL A 367 -9.99 -17.52 -3.27
CA VAL A 367 -9.46 -17.03 -4.55
C VAL A 367 -10.58 -16.32 -5.30
N ALA A 368 -10.37 -15.05 -5.62
CA ALA A 368 -11.24 -14.27 -6.48
C ALA A 368 -10.64 -14.19 -7.88
N LEU A 369 -11.20 -14.91 -8.84
CA LEU A 369 -10.83 -14.79 -10.24
C LEU A 369 -11.52 -13.56 -10.83
N ASN A 370 -10.75 -12.51 -11.11
CA ASN A 370 -11.26 -11.28 -11.72
C ASN A 370 -11.38 -11.50 -13.23
N GLU A 371 -12.62 -11.71 -13.70
CA GLU A 371 -12.94 -12.07 -15.08
C GLU A 371 -12.74 -10.89 -16.04
N PHE A 372 -12.10 -11.16 -17.16
CA PHE A 372 -11.99 -10.28 -18.31
C PHE A 372 -12.77 -10.84 -19.50
N VAL A 373 -13.24 -9.96 -20.37
CA VAL A 373 -13.99 -10.32 -21.58
C VAL A 373 -13.25 -11.25 -22.55
N THR A 374 -11.96 -11.40 -22.37
CA THR A 374 -11.09 -12.28 -23.17
C THR A 374 -10.89 -13.67 -22.57
N ASP A 375 -11.38 -13.90 -21.36
CA ASP A 375 -11.23 -15.17 -20.67
C ASP A 375 -12.20 -16.18 -21.27
N THR A 376 -11.74 -17.41 -21.51
CA THR A 376 -12.56 -18.44 -22.15
C THR A 376 -13.24 -19.34 -21.12
N GLU A 377 -14.37 -19.96 -21.49
CA GLU A 377 -15.04 -20.91 -20.62
C GLU A 377 -14.14 -22.09 -20.20
N ALA A 378 -13.24 -22.52 -21.09
CA ALA A 378 -12.29 -23.60 -20.81
C ALA A 378 -11.26 -23.19 -19.74
N GLU A 379 -10.75 -21.95 -19.80
CA GLU A 379 -9.81 -21.39 -18.83
C GLU A 379 -10.47 -21.19 -17.47
N ILE A 380 -11.69 -20.66 -17.44
CA ILE A 380 -12.48 -20.47 -16.20
C ILE A 380 -12.76 -21.83 -15.54
N LYS A 381 -13.23 -22.81 -16.32
CA LYS A 381 -13.51 -24.16 -15.84
C LYS A 381 -12.26 -24.83 -15.27
N PHE A 382 -11.11 -24.67 -15.90
CA PHE A 382 -9.85 -25.17 -15.36
C PHE A 382 -9.56 -24.57 -13.97
N MET A 383 -9.79 -23.27 -13.77
CA MET A 383 -9.58 -22.62 -12.48
C MET A 383 -10.55 -23.12 -11.39
N GLU A 384 -11.79 -23.38 -11.73
CA GLU A 384 -12.77 -23.98 -10.82
C GLU A 384 -12.37 -25.40 -10.38
N GLU A 385 -11.95 -26.24 -11.36
CA GLU A 385 -11.48 -27.60 -11.10
C GLU A 385 -10.21 -27.59 -10.23
N TRP A 386 -9.24 -26.74 -10.55
CA TRP A 386 -8.03 -26.56 -9.76
C TRP A 386 -8.35 -26.15 -8.31
N ALA A 387 -9.22 -25.15 -8.10
CA ALA A 387 -9.56 -24.68 -6.75
C ALA A 387 -10.20 -25.81 -5.91
N LYS A 388 -11.04 -26.64 -6.55
CA LYS A 388 -11.66 -27.80 -5.91
C LYS A 388 -10.63 -28.85 -5.52
N GLU A 389 -9.65 -29.13 -6.38
CA GLU A 389 -8.55 -30.07 -6.09
C GLU A 389 -7.65 -29.56 -4.96
N MET A 390 -7.37 -28.27 -4.92
CA MET A 390 -6.57 -27.61 -3.87
C MET A 390 -7.32 -27.43 -2.55
N GLY A 391 -8.64 -27.66 -2.53
CA GLY A 391 -9.47 -27.43 -1.35
C GLY A 391 -9.46 -25.97 -0.91
N VAL A 392 -9.53 -25.04 -1.87
CA VAL A 392 -9.55 -23.60 -1.64
C VAL A 392 -10.88 -23.05 -2.13
N GLU A 393 -11.50 -22.18 -1.33
CA GLU A 393 -12.72 -21.47 -1.74
C GLU A 393 -12.41 -20.61 -2.98
N PHE A 394 -13.34 -20.59 -3.93
CA PHE A 394 -13.18 -19.90 -5.20
C PHE A 394 -14.45 -19.14 -5.58
N SER A 395 -14.27 -17.95 -6.17
CA SER A 395 -15.35 -17.16 -6.75
C SER A 395 -14.92 -16.49 -8.04
N LEU A 396 -15.72 -16.61 -9.08
CA LEU A 396 -15.60 -15.80 -10.29
C LEU A 396 -16.22 -14.44 -10.04
N THR A 397 -15.47 -13.36 -10.27
CA THR A 397 -15.92 -12.00 -10.00
C THR A 397 -16.04 -11.17 -11.28
N GLN A 398 -17.16 -10.44 -11.41
CA GLN A 398 -17.48 -9.58 -12.55
C GLN A 398 -17.68 -8.12 -12.11
N VAL A 399 -16.93 -7.69 -11.11
CA VAL A 399 -17.13 -6.40 -10.43
C VAL A 399 -16.92 -5.19 -11.33
N TRP A 400 -16.00 -5.28 -12.30
CA TRP A 400 -15.78 -4.19 -13.26
C TRP A 400 -17.05 -3.89 -14.06
N ALA A 401 -17.75 -4.92 -14.51
CA ALA A 401 -18.94 -4.81 -15.34
C ALA A 401 -20.23 -4.61 -14.55
N LYS A 402 -20.33 -5.15 -13.32
CA LYS A 402 -21.58 -5.28 -12.56
C LYS A 402 -21.53 -4.65 -11.16
N GLY A 403 -20.43 -3.99 -10.77
CA GLY A 403 -20.30 -3.43 -9.43
C GLY A 403 -20.43 -4.50 -8.34
N GLY A 404 -21.08 -4.18 -7.23
CA GLY A 404 -21.31 -5.10 -6.12
C GLY A 404 -22.08 -6.36 -6.48
N GLU A 405 -22.97 -6.32 -7.47
CA GLU A 405 -23.68 -7.51 -7.95
C GLU A 405 -22.71 -8.57 -8.48
N GLY A 406 -21.61 -8.13 -9.12
CA GLY A 406 -20.54 -9.02 -9.61
C GLY A 406 -19.71 -9.67 -8.50
N ALA A 407 -19.93 -9.32 -7.23
CA ALA A 407 -19.24 -9.88 -6.07
C ALA A 407 -20.16 -10.58 -5.06
N VAL A 408 -21.44 -10.74 -5.34
CA VAL A 408 -22.40 -11.35 -4.38
C VAL A 408 -21.97 -12.77 -3.98
N ASP A 409 -21.59 -13.63 -4.94
CA ASP A 409 -21.09 -14.98 -4.64
C ASP A 409 -19.82 -14.94 -3.76
N LEU A 410 -18.88 -14.05 -4.09
CA LEU A 410 -17.68 -13.84 -3.28
C LEU A 410 -18.03 -13.39 -1.86
N ALA A 411 -18.97 -12.46 -1.72
CA ALA A 411 -19.40 -11.93 -0.42
C ALA A 411 -20.07 -13.01 0.45
N GLU A 412 -20.97 -13.83 -0.11
CA GLU A 412 -21.62 -14.93 0.61
C GLU A 412 -20.63 -16.00 1.09
N LYS A 413 -19.67 -16.38 0.23
CA LYS A 413 -18.60 -17.32 0.57
C LYS A 413 -17.67 -16.73 1.64
N LEU A 414 -17.29 -15.46 1.50
CA LEU A 414 -16.45 -14.77 2.46
C LEU A 414 -17.09 -14.70 3.85
N VAL A 415 -18.38 -14.37 3.95
CA VAL A 415 -19.10 -14.36 5.24
C VAL A 415 -19.00 -15.72 5.92
N LYS A 416 -19.28 -16.81 5.20
CA LYS A 416 -19.16 -18.17 5.75
C LYS A 416 -17.71 -18.48 6.21
N LEU A 417 -16.73 -18.03 5.44
CA LEU A 417 -15.32 -18.24 5.74
C LEU A 417 -14.90 -17.50 7.01
N VAL A 418 -15.30 -16.24 7.15
CA VAL A 418 -15.00 -15.38 8.31
C VAL A 418 -15.71 -15.88 9.56
N GLU A 419 -17.01 -16.21 9.48
CA GLU A 419 -17.81 -16.73 10.61
C GLU A 419 -17.31 -18.13 11.05
N GLY A 420 -16.78 -18.92 10.13
CA GLY A 420 -16.21 -20.24 10.39
C GLY A 420 -14.78 -20.20 10.97
N ASN A 421 -14.06 -19.11 10.82
CA ASN A 421 -12.67 -19.03 11.26
C ASN A 421 -12.57 -18.79 12.77
N LYS A 422 -11.94 -19.76 13.46
CA LYS A 422 -11.63 -19.72 14.90
C LYS A 422 -10.14 -19.62 15.18
N GLU A 423 -9.32 -19.66 14.15
CA GLU A 423 -7.87 -19.60 14.28
C GLU A 423 -7.44 -18.15 14.56
N GLU A 424 -6.42 -18.00 15.41
CA GLU A 424 -5.79 -16.72 15.65
C GLU A 424 -4.72 -16.44 14.58
N LEU A 425 -4.56 -15.17 14.22
CA LEU A 425 -3.49 -14.73 13.34
C LEU A 425 -2.13 -15.12 13.94
N LYS A 426 -1.32 -15.83 13.16
CA LYS A 426 0.06 -16.14 13.48
C LYS A 426 0.98 -15.25 12.64
N LEU A 427 1.84 -14.48 13.28
CA LEU A 427 2.87 -13.73 12.58
C LEU A 427 4.02 -14.63 12.14
N LEU A 428 4.75 -14.23 11.11
CA LEU A 428 5.74 -15.08 10.47
C LEU A 428 6.97 -15.34 11.33
N TYR A 429 7.35 -14.38 12.17
CA TYR A 429 8.52 -14.44 13.05
C TYR A 429 8.28 -13.70 14.37
N GLU A 430 9.05 -14.04 15.38
CA GLU A 430 9.03 -13.40 16.70
C GLU A 430 9.84 -12.09 16.70
N ASP A 431 9.50 -11.15 17.60
CA ASP A 431 10.10 -9.81 17.65
C ASP A 431 11.59 -9.85 18.04
N ASP A 432 12.01 -10.79 18.86
CA ASP A 432 13.35 -10.92 19.43
C ASP A 432 14.38 -11.60 18.50
N LEU A 433 13.96 -12.10 17.34
CA LEU A 433 14.91 -12.57 16.32
C LEU A 433 15.80 -11.42 15.84
N SER A 434 17.05 -11.73 15.47
CA SER A 434 17.92 -10.76 14.82
C SER A 434 17.34 -10.32 13.46
N THR A 435 17.74 -9.15 13.00
CA THR A 435 17.32 -8.63 11.68
C THR A 435 17.68 -9.60 10.56
N GLU A 436 18.86 -10.24 10.62
CA GLU A 436 19.28 -11.24 9.65
C GLU A 436 18.36 -12.47 9.67
N GLU A 437 17.98 -12.97 10.85
CA GLU A 437 17.04 -14.09 10.99
C GLU A 437 15.65 -13.77 10.45
N LYS A 438 15.13 -12.54 10.69
CA LYS A 438 13.86 -12.06 10.12
C LYS A 438 13.90 -12.03 8.59
N ILE A 439 14.98 -11.46 8.01
CA ILE A 439 15.21 -11.42 6.56
C ILE A 439 15.24 -12.84 5.98
N ASN A 440 15.99 -13.75 6.58
CA ASN A 440 16.10 -15.15 6.14
C ASN A 440 14.73 -15.87 6.24
N THR A 441 13.95 -15.60 7.29
CA THR A 441 12.62 -16.18 7.46
C THR A 441 11.67 -15.73 6.36
N ILE A 442 11.59 -14.42 6.07
CA ILE A 442 10.75 -13.90 4.98
C ILE A 442 11.18 -14.47 3.64
N ALA A 443 12.48 -14.46 3.34
CA ALA A 443 13.01 -14.95 2.08
C ALA A 443 12.70 -16.44 1.85
N LYS A 444 12.89 -17.27 2.84
CA LYS A 444 12.62 -18.71 2.78
C LYS A 444 11.13 -19.01 2.73
N GLU A 445 10.38 -18.48 3.69
CA GLU A 445 8.99 -18.87 3.90
C GLU A 445 8.06 -18.23 2.85
N ILE A 446 8.23 -16.96 2.55
CA ILE A 446 7.35 -16.21 1.65
C ILE A 446 7.80 -16.33 0.19
N TYR A 447 9.09 -16.15 -0.10
CA TYR A 447 9.57 -16.16 -1.48
C TYR A 447 9.94 -17.58 -1.98
N GLY A 448 10.38 -18.45 -1.08
CA GLY A 448 10.90 -19.77 -1.44
C GLY A 448 12.39 -19.76 -1.81
N ALA A 449 13.14 -18.73 -1.39
CA ALA A 449 14.57 -18.65 -1.61
C ALA A 449 15.31 -19.72 -0.79
N ALA A 450 16.35 -20.31 -1.39
CA ALA A 450 17.21 -21.27 -0.71
C ALA A 450 18.25 -20.59 0.19
N LYS A 451 18.69 -19.36 -0.18
CA LYS A 451 19.74 -18.64 0.54
C LYS A 451 19.58 -17.13 0.38
N VAL A 452 19.98 -16.39 1.41
CA VAL A 452 20.15 -14.94 1.37
C VAL A 452 21.64 -14.60 1.47
N ASN A 453 22.11 -13.79 0.54
CA ASN A 453 23.42 -13.18 0.56
C ASN A 453 23.30 -11.72 1.00
N PHE A 454 24.35 -11.17 1.59
CA PHE A 454 24.41 -9.77 2.03
C PHE A 454 25.66 -9.12 1.43
N ALA A 455 25.49 -7.98 0.77
CA ALA A 455 26.60 -7.14 0.36
C ALA A 455 27.34 -6.54 1.57
N ASP A 456 28.55 -6.05 1.37
CA ASP A 456 29.38 -5.51 2.46
C ASP A 456 28.69 -4.33 3.16
N GLU A 457 28.05 -3.44 2.40
CA GLU A 457 27.29 -2.29 2.93
C GLU A 457 26.14 -2.74 3.84
N ALA A 458 25.42 -3.78 3.44
CA ALA A 458 24.32 -4.36 4.24
C ALA A 458 24.85 -5.04 5.52
N ARG A 459 26.00 -5.72 5.44
CA ARG A 459 26.66 -6.33 6.60
C ARG A 459 27.07 -5.31 7.65
N GLU A 460 27.67 -4.20 7.24
CA GLU A 460 28.08 -3.12 8.15
C GLU A 460 26.91 -2.55 8.95
N VAL A 461 25.72 -2.45 8.34
CA VAL A 461 24.52 -1.96 9.03
C VAL A 461 23.97 -3.04 9.97
N LEU A 462 23.91 -4.32 9.53
CA LEU A 462 23.43 -5.44 10.35
C LEU A 462 24.21 -5.58 11.66
N GLU A 463 25.51 -5.43 11.62
CA GLU A 463 26.39 -5.51 12.80
C GLU A 463 26.10 -4.41 13.84
N LYS A 464 25.57 -3.27 13.40
CA LYS A 464 25.30 -2.10 14.27
C LYS A 464 23.85 -2.04 14.77
N ILE A 465 22.89 -2.73 14.11
CA ILE A 465 21.46 -2.60 14.42
C ILE A 465 21.14 -2.94 15.88
N ASP A 466 21.72 -4.02 16.40
CA ASP A 466 21.48 -4.48 17.78
C ASP A 466 22.07 -3.51 18.81
N ASP A 467 23.27 -2.97 18.55
CA ASP A 467 23.92 -1.99 19.41
C ASP A 467 23.15 -0.64 19.45
N LEU A 468 22.51 -0.29 18.34
CA LEU A 468 21.65 0.89 18.23
C LEU A 468 20.27 0.69 18.87
N GLY A 469 19.94 -0.52 19.33
CA GLY A 469 18.67 -0.84 20.02
C GLY A 469 17.48 -1.10 19.10
N TYR A 470 17.69 -1.38 17.80
CA TYR A 470 16.62 -1.56 16.80
C TYR A 470 16.34 -3.03 16.45
N ARG A 471 16.86 -3.98 17.20
CA ARG A 471 16.67 -5.42 16.99
C ARG A 471 15.20 -5.83 16.86
N ASN A 472 14.31 -5.22 17.66
CA ASN A 472 12.88 -5.57 17.68
C ASN A 472 12.06 -4.96 16.52
N PHE A 473 12.68 -4.16 15.66
CA PHE A 473 11.97 -3.60 14.52
C PHE A 473 11.62 -4.70 13.51
N PRO A 474 10.38 -4.68 12.94
CA PRO A 474 10.04 -5.55 11.83
C PRO A 474 10.79 -5.19 10.57
N VAL A 475 10.87 -6.13 9.63
CA VAL A 475 11.60 -5.96 8.37
C VAL A 475 10.64 -5.73 7.21
N CYS A 476 10.96 -4.74 6.39
CA CYS A 476 10.34 -4.45 5.11
C CYS A 476 11.30 -4.86 3.98
N MET A 477 11.03 -5.98 3.32
CA MET A 477 11.82 -6.42 2.17
C MET A 477 11.47 -5.59 0.92
N ALA A 478 12.44 -4.88 0.37
CA ALA A 478 12.28 -4.03 -0.82
C ALA A 478 12.77 -4.76 -2.07
N LYS A 479 11.83 -5.29 -2.86
CA LYS A 479 12.11 -6.05 -4.09
C LYS A 479 11.17 -5.69 -5.24
N THR A 480 11.41 -6.27 -6.41
CA THR A 480 10.49 -6.21 -7.56
C THR A 480 9.13 -6.84 -7.21
N PRO A 481 8.00 -6.23 -7.60
CA PRO A 481 6.68 -6.85 -7.42
C PRO A 481 6.36 -7.92 -8.49
N ALA A 482 7.14 -8.01 -9.56
CA ALA A 482 6.83 -8.81 -10.74
C ALA A 482 7.26 -10.28 -10.65
N SER A 483 7.88 -10.69 -9.54
CA SER A 483 8.42 -12.05 -9.33
C SER A 483 8.46 -12.38 -7.85
N LEU A 484 8.46 -13.67 -7.51
CA LEU A 484 8.79 -14.16 -6.16
C LEU A 484 10.29 -13.95 -5.83
N THR A 485 11.15 -13.83 -6.86
CA THR A 485 12.59 -13.56 -6.70
C THR A 485 12.89 -12.06 -6.66
N ASP A 486 14.15 -11.70 -6.61
CA ASP A 486 14.66 -10.33 -6.80
C ASP A 486 14.86 -9.95 -8.29
N ASP A 487 14.70 -10.90 -9.24
CA ASP A 487 14.69 -10.65 -10.68
C ASP A 487 13.27 -10.69 -11.27
N GLY A 488 12.76 -9.52 -11.67
CA GLY A 488 11.41 -9.39 -12.27
C GLY A 488 11.18 -10.14 -13.58
N LYS A 489 12.24 -10.69 -14.20
CA LYS A 489 12.13 -11.50 -15.42
C LYS A 489 11.77 -12.96 -15.13
N ILE A 490 12.09 -13.46 -13.94
CA ILE A 490 11.79 -14.83 -13.54
C ILE A 490 10.31 -14.89 -13.14
N LYS A 491 9.52 -15.70 -13.83
CA LYS A 491 8.07 -15.84 -13.64
C LYS A 491 7.72 -17.18 -13.01
N GLY A 492 6.44 -17.39 -12.68
CA GLY A 492 5.92 -18.62 -12.12
C GLY A 492 6.30 -18.83 -10.66
N ARG A 493 6.64 -20.04 -10.30
CA ARG A 493 7.08 -20.45 -8.96
C ARG A 493 8.51 -20.99 -9.02
N PRO A 494 9.52 -20.12 -9.02
CA PRO A 494 10.92 -20.55 -9.00
C PRO A 494 11.28 -21.23 -7.69
N GLU A 495 12.22 -22.18 -7.74
CA GLU A 495 12.74 -22.92 -6.61
C GLU A 495 14.27 -22.89 -6.60
N GLY A 496 14.89 -23.03 -5.42
CA GLY A 496 16.34 -23.17 -5.28
C GLY A 496 17.15 -21.91 -5.61
N PHE A 497 16.52 -20.76 -5.74
CA PHE A 497 17.18 -19.48 -6.05
C PHE A 497 17.77 -18.83 -4.80
N GLU A 498 18.74 -17.97 -5.02
CA GLU A 498 19.32 -17.12 -3.98
C GLU A 498 18.90 -15.67 -4.22
N ILE A 499 18.79 -14.89 -3.16
CA ILE A 499 18.59 -13.43 -3.21
C ILE A 499 19.74 -12.71 -2.52
N THR A 500 19.95 -11.44 -2.89
CA THR A 500 21.02 -10.63 -2.31
C THR A 500 20.45 -9.34 -1.72
N VAL A 501 20.67 -9.12 -0.43
CA VAL A 501 20.42 -7.83 0.22
C VAL A 501 21.60 -6.91 -0.09
N SER A 502 21.34 -5.86 -0.86
CA SER A 502 22.37 -4.91 -1.31
C SER A 502 22.63 -3.79 -0.30
N ASP A 503 21.60 -3.41 0.47
CA ASP A 503 21.67 -2.30 1.42
C ASP A 503 20.57 -2.43 2.47
N ILE A 504 20.74 -1.77 3.62
CA ILE A 504 19.76 -1.74 4.73
C ILE A 504 19.61 -0.30 5.22
N LYS A 505 18.36 0.15 5.33
CA LYS A 505 18.01 1.44 5.91
C LYS A 505 17.15 1.25 7.16
N ILE A 506 17.46 1.98 8.22
CA ILE A 506 16.65 1.98 9.45
C ILE A 506 15.74 3.19 9.42
N ASN A 507 14.43 2.98 9.37
CA ASN A 507 13.42 4.04 9.54
C ASN A 507 13.07 4.13 11.02
N THR A 508 13.80 4.94 11.74
CA THR A 508 13.78 4.98 13.22
C THR A 508 12.47 5.53 13.78
N GLY A 509 11.87 6.50 13.10
CA GLY A 509 10.57 7.08 13.47
C GLY A 509 9.41 6.16 13.08
N ALA A 510 9.45 5.56 11.88
CA ALA A 510 8.44 4.60 11.44
C ALA A 510 8.58 3.24 12.15
N ARG A 511 9.75 2.98 12.76
CA ARG A 511 10.08 1.79 13.58
C ARG A 511 10.02 0.50 12.76
N PHE A 512 10.66 0.48 11.59
CA PHE A 512 10.93 -0.72 10.80
C PHE A 512 12.22 -0.59 10.01
N ILE A 513 12.79 -1.73 9.62
CA ILE A 513 14.02 -1.83 8.84
C ILE A 513 13.68 -2.15 7.40
N VAL A 514 14.29 -1.45 6.44
CA VAL A 514 14.15 -1.73 5.00
C VAL A 514 15.38 -2.47 4.51
N ALA A 515 15.20 -3.71 4.02
CA ALA A 515 16.24 -4.50 3.38
C ALA A 515 16.07 -4.44 1.85
N TYR A 516 17.01 -3.80 1.16
CA TYR A 516 16.97 -3.63 -0.29
C TYR A 516 17.57 -4.84 -1.00
N LEU A 517 16.77 -5.54 -1.80
CA LEU A 517 17.24 -6.67 -2.62
C LEU A 517 17.82 -6.22 -3.97
N ASN A 518 17.44 -5.03 -4.41
CA ASN A 518 17.88 -4.41 -5.64
C ASN A 518 17.88 -2.89 -5.45
N LYS A 519 18.45 -2.18 -6.43
CA LYS A 519 18.37 -0.72 -6.46
C LYS A 519 16.93 -0.27 -6.69
N VAL A 520 16.21 -0.02 -5.60
CA VAL A 520 14.85 0.52 -5.65
C VAL A 520 14.91 2.04 -5.79
N LEU A 521 14.17 2.58 -6.75
CA LEU A 521 14.12 4.02 -6.99
C LEU A 521 13.05 4.65 -6.10
N THR A 522 13.47 5.53 -5.21
CA THR A 522 12.61 6.34 -4.34
C THR A 522 12.09 7.60 -5.04
N MET A 523 12.67 7.97 -6.19
CA MET A 523 12.18 8.99 -7.10
C MET A 523 11.94 8.37 -8.49
N PRO A 524 10.69 7.97 -8.82
CA PRO A 524 10.35 7.48 -10.15
C PRO A 524 10.57 8.53 -11.23
N GLY A 525 10.73 8.10 -12.47
CA GLY A 525 10.74 9.00 -13.62
C GLY A 525 9.48 8.82 -14.45
N LEU A 526 9.08 9.85 -15.18
CA LEU A 526 8.02 9.72 -16.17
C LEU A 526 8.44 8.78 -17.30
N PRO A 527 7.53 7.94 -17.84
CA PRO A 527 7.80 7.08 -18.99
C PRO A 527 7.92 7.92 -20.28
N LYS A 528 8.28 7.26 -21.39
CA LYS A 528 8.37 7.93 -22.69
C LYS A 528 7.04 8.53 -23.15
N HIS A 529 5.94 7.84 -22.85
CA HIS A 529 4.56 8.28 -23.12
C HIS A 529 3.81 8.28 -21.78
N PRO A 530 3.87 9.37 -21.01
CA PRO A 530 3.14 9.49 -19.74
C PRO A 530 1.66 9.82 -19.99
N ASN A 531 0.78 9.40 -19.09
CA ASN A 531 -0.66 9.73 -19.13
C ASN A 531 -0.89 11.24 -19.22
N ALA A 532 0.01 12.04 -18.67
CA ALA A 532 -0.04 13.50 -18.74
C ALA A 532 -0.12 14.09 -20.17
N LEU A 533 0.23 13.32 -21.20
CA LEU A 533 0.09 13.75 -22.61
C LEU A 533 -1.33 13.58 -23.15
N GLU A 534 -2.16 12.81 -22.46
CA GLU A 534 -3.53 12.47 -22.89
C GLU A 534 -4.59 13.13 -21.99
N ILE A 535 -4.22 13.49 -20.75
CA ILE A 535 -5.11 14.19 -19.82
C ILE A 535 -5.30 15.61 -20.32
N ASP A 536 -6.56 16.04 -20.46
CA ASP A 536 -6.95 17.38 -20.91
C ASP A 536 -8.20 17.84 -20.15
N ILE A 537 -8.68 19.04 -20.44
CA ILE A 537 -9.91 19.62 -19.88
C ILE A 537 -10.78 20.17 -21.04
N ASP A 538 -12.07 19.87 -21.02
CA ASP A 538 -13.02 20.37 -22.01
C ASP A 538 -13.52 21.78 -21.67
N GLU A 539 -14.33 22.35 -22.57
CA GLU A 539 -14.92 23.71 -22.41
C GLU A 539 -15.95 23.81 -21.26
N ASN A 540 -16.39 22.66 -20.72
CA ASN A 540 -17.31 22.57 -19.59
C ASN A 540 -16.57 22.27 -18.26
N GLU A 541 -15.25 22.38 -18.26
CA GLU A 541 -14.35 22.09 -17.13
C GLU A 541 -14.34 20.61 -16.72
N ASN A 542 -14.79 19.69 -17.60
CA ASN A 542 -14.63 18.25 -17.34
C ASN A 542 -13.22 17.80 -17.75
N ILE A 543 -12.58 17.05 -16.89
CA ILE A 543 -11.28 16.46 -17.18
C ILE A 543 -11.45 15.33 -18.21
N ILE A 544 -10.57 15.24 -19.17
CA ILE A 544 -10.58 14.21 -20.21
C ILE A 544 -9.43 13.23 -19.94
N ASN A 545 -9.69 11.93 -20.10
CA ASN A 545 -8.70 10.84 -19.99
C ASN A 545 -7.96 10.78 -18.64
N LEU A 546 -8.62 11.14 -17.54
CA LEU A 546 -8.11 10.84 -16.21
C LEU A 546 -8.38 9.35 -15.91
N TYR A 547 -7.35 8.59 -15.56
CA TYR A 547 -7.41 7.15 -15.32
C TYR A 547 -7.40 6.81 -13.83
#